data_007d6e4c0b42b5344aad343af2b2cf5e
#
_entry.id   007d6e4c0b42b5344aad343af2b2cf5e
#
_cell.length_a   1.000
_cell.length_b   1.000
_cell.length_c   1.000
_cell.angle_alpha   90.00
_cell.angle_beta   90.00
_cell.angle_gamma   90.00
#
_symmetry.space_group_name_H-M   'P 1'
#
loop_
_entity.id
_entity.type
_entity.pdbx_description
1 polymer ?
#
loop_
_entity_poly.entity_id
_entity_poly.type
_entity_poly.pdbx_seq_one_letter_code
_entity_poly.pdbx_strand_id
1 'polypeptide(L)'
;MITNNLTIHKDLLSSVFHARILFFCIFAPDFEQEEFIKMANKVLFITQEIIPYVAESEMSTAGRKLPQSIQEKGREIRTFMPKWGNVNERRNQLHEVIRLSGMNLIIDDTDHPLIIKVASIQAARMQVYFIDNDDYFQHRLMATDEDGVAYNDNDERAIFYA
;
A
#
# COMPACT_ATOMS: atom_id res chain seq x y z
N MET A 1 -0.30 -9.83 -37.60
CA MET A 1 -1.55 -9.05 -37.56
C MET A 1 -2.05 -9.01 -36.13
N ILE A 2 -1.28 -8.40 -35.22
CA ILE A 2 -1.65 -8.18 -33.80
C ILE A 2 -0.97 -6.85 -33.41
N THR A 3 -1.60 -5.75 -33.75
CA THR A 3 -1.16 -4.41 -33.33
C THR A 3 -2.37 -3.49 -33.21
N ASN A 4 -3.24 -3.68 -32.22
CA ASN A 4 -4.30 -2.68 -31.98
C ASN A 4 -4.91 -2.67 -30.56
N ASN A 5 -4.27 -3.24 -29.52
CA ASN A 5 -4.83 -3.19 -28.16
C ASN A 5 -4.03 -2.37 -27.15
N LEU A 6 -2.98 -1.65 -27.58
CA LEU A 6 -2.15 -0.86 -26.66
C LEU A 6 -2.51 0.62 -26.62
N THR A 7 -3.36 1.09 -27.53
CA THR A 7 -3.64 2.53 -27.67
C THR A 7 -4.77 3.02 -26.76
N ILE A 8 -5.70 2.15 -26.36
CA ILE A 8 -6.88 2.53 -25.56
C ILE A 8 -6.54 2.76 -24.07
N HIS A 9 -5.47 2.14 -23.58
CA HIS A 9 -5.02 2.32 -22.19
C HIS A 9 -4.25 3.62 -21.92
N LYS A 10 -3.74 4.29 -22.95
CA LYS A 10 -2.99 5.54 -22.78
C LYS A 10 -3.88 6.76 -22.59
N ASP A 11 -5.05 6.78 -23.17
CA ASP A 11 -5.95 7.93 -23.14
C ASP A 11 -6.83 8.01 -21.87
N LEU A 12 -7.07 6.89 -21.21
CA LEU A 12 -7.79 6.88 -19.91
C LEU A 12 -6.93 7.34 -18.73
N LEU A 13 -5.60 7.26 -18.85
CA LEU A 13 -4.65 7.65 -17.80
C LEU A 13 -4.28 9.15 -17.83
N SER A 14 -4.68 9.88 -18.87
CA SER A 14 -4.30 11.29 -19.01
C SER A 14 -5.26 12.28 -18.33
N SER A 15 -6.47 11.87 -17.95
CA SER A 15 -7.51 12.77 -17.45
C SER A 15 -7.74 12.77 -15.93
N VAL A 16 -7.10 11.89 -15.18
CA VAL A 16 -7.31 11.79 -13.73
C VAL A 16 -6.01 11.98 -12.98
N PHE A 17 -5.85 13.18 -12.45
CA PHE A 17 -4.88 13.62 -11.44
C PHE A 17 -3.38 13.52 -11.76
N HIS A 18 -2.67 14.59 -11.47
CA HIS A 18 -1.21 14.76 -11.43
C HIS A 18 -0.47 13.86 -10.39
N ALA A 19 -1.11 12.83 -9.85
CA ALA A 19 -0.49 11.77 -9.09
C ALA A 19 -0.32 10.56 -10.03
N ARG A 20 0.87 10.35 -10.55
CA ARG A 20 1.22 9.10 -11.24
C ARG A 20 1.23 7.97 -10.21
N ILE A 21 0.16 7.18 -10.20
CA ILE A 21 0.08 5.94 -9.42
C ILE A 21 0.98 4.92 -10.09
N LEU A 22 2.02 4.51 -9.39
CA LEU A 22 2.89 3.42 -9.81
C LEU A 22 2.37 2.13 -9.15
N PHE A 23 1.61 1.35 -9.91
CA PHE A 23 1.30 -0.02 -9.53
C PHE A 23 2.53 -0.87 -9.85
N PHE A 24 3.28 -1.26 -8.84
CA PHE A 24 4.48 -2.07 -9.01
C PHE A 24 4.14 -3.53 -8.80
N CYS A 25 3.92 -4.27 -9.90
CA CYS A 25 4.02 -5.72 -9.89
C CYS A 25 5.51 -6.13 -9.82
N ILE A 26 5.86 -7.00 -8.90
CA ILE A 26 7.22 -7.42 -8.50
C ILE A 26 8.03 -8.14 -9.60
N PHE A 27 7.64 -8.07 -10.85
CA PHE A 27 8.31 -8.75 -11.96
C PHE A 27 8.65 -7.82 -13.13
N ALA A 28 9.46 -6.80 -12.89
CA ALA A 28 10.12 -6.08 -13.98
C ALA A 28 11.64 -6.14 -13.80
N PRO A 29 12.43 -6.39 -14.86
CA PRO A 29 13.89 -6.42 -14.74
C PRO A 29 14.43 -5.03 -14.36
N ASP A 30 15.49 -5.01 -13.54
CA ASP A 30 16.07 -3.86 -12.87
C ASP A 30 16.35 -2.61 -13.75
N PHE A 31 16.50 -2.81 -15.04
CA PHE A 31 16.89 -1.74 -15.98
C PHE A 31 15.75 -0.75 -16.29
N GLU A 32 14.53 -1.20 -16.43
CA GLU A 32 13.37 -0.31 -16.70
C GLU A 32 12.93 0.47 -15.47
N GLN A 33 13.25 -0.04 -14.27
CA GLN A 33 12.91 0.58 -13.00
C GLN A 33 13.68 1.88 -12.76
N GLU A 34 14.95 1.94 -13.13
CA GLU A 34 15.76 3.14 -12.90
C GLU A 34 15.34 4.33 -13.78
N GLU A 35 14.92 4.06 -15.02
CA GLU A 35 14.52 5.11 -15.96
C GLU A 35 13.17 5.73 -15.58
N PHE A 36 12.24 4.91 -15.09
CA PHE A 36 10.93 5.36 -14.65
C PHE A 36 11.01 6.18 -13.34
N ILE A 37 11.86 5.78 -12.40
CA ILE A 37 12.12 6.52 -11.15
C ILE A 37 12.72 7.89 -11.42
N LYS A 38 13.53 8.05 -12.45
CA LYS A 38 14.12 9.35 -12.85
C LYS A 38 13.05 10.37 -13.28
N MET A 39 11.93 9.92 -13.82
CA MET A 39 10.89 10.80 -14.38
C MET A 39 9.82 11.21 -13.34
N ALA A 40 9.63 10.44 -12.29
CA ALA A 40 8.62 10.72 -11.27
C ALA A 40 9.18 11.60 -10.16
N ASN A 41 8.57 12.77 -9.92
CA ASN A 41 8.90 13.62 -8.77
C ASN A 41 8.25 13.14 -7.48
N LYS A 42 7.09 12.49 -7.59
CA LYS A 42 6.29 11.95 -6.47
C LYS A 42 5.92 10.50 -6.76
N VAL A 43 6.10 9.64 -5.77
CA VAL A 43 5.84 8.20 -5.87
C VAL A 43 4.82 7.81 -4.80
N LEU A 44 3.77 7.11 -5.21
CA LEU A 44 2.91 6.37 -4.32
C LEU A 44 3.32 4.90 -4.37
N PHE A 45 3.67 4.34 -3.23
CA PHE A 45 4.05 2.95 -3.09
C PHE A 45 3.05 2.21 -2.20
N ILE A 46 2.43 1.18 -2.74
CA ILE A 46 1.43 0.37 -2.05
C ILE A 46 1.98 -1.05 -1.93
N THR A 47 1.95 -1.61 -0.74
CA THR A 47 2.41 -2.96 -0.46
C THR A 47 1.62 -3.57 0.69
N GLN A 48 1.57 -4.89 0.74
CA GLN A 48 0.88 -5.61 1.82
C GLN A 48 1.76 -5.84 3.04
N GLU A 49 3.09 -5.80 2.88
CA GLU A 49 4.03 -6.15 3.94
C GLU A 49 5.21 -5.18 3.98
N ILE A 50 5.58 -4.76 5.19
CA ILE A 50 6.78 -3.95 5.43
C ILE A 50 7.38 -4.35 6.79
N ILE A 51 8.66 -4.67 6.83
CA ILE A 51 9.39 -4.76 8.11
C ILE A 51 9.64 -3.36 8.69
N PRO A 52 9.51 -3.13 10.00
CA PRO A 52 9.38 -4.11 11.10
C PRO A 52 7.93 -4.40 11.54
N TYR A 53 6.93 -4.01 10.80
CA TYR A 53 5.52 -4.10 11.20
C TYR A 53 4.98 -5.53 11.10
N VAL A 54 5.47 -6.29 10.14
CA VAL A 54 5.15 -7.71 9.94
C VAL A 54 6.43 -8.56 10.00
N ALA A 55 6.25 -9.87 10.00
CA ALA A 55 7.38 -10.82 9.98
C ALA A 55 8.26 -10.63 8.74
N GLU A 56 9.53 -10.99 8.87
CA GLU A 56 10.47 -10.90 7.77
C GLU A 56 10.15 -11.92 6.68
N SER A 57 9.95 -11.42 5.47
CA SER A 57 9.75 -12.15 4.23
C SER A 57 10.51 -11.43 3.11
N GLU A 58 10.63 -12.04 1.93
CA GLU A 58 11.18 -11.35 0.76
C GLU A 58 10.34 -10.12 0.40
N MET A 59 9.01 -10.25 0.46
CA MET A 59 8.06 -9.18 0.21
C MET A 59 8.21 -8.03 1.22
N SER A 60 8.22 -8.34 2.51
CA SER A 60 8.32 -7.32 3.57
C SER A 60 9.68 -6.60 3.57
N THR A 61 10.73 -7.32 3.18
CA THR A 61 12.08 -6.77 2.99
C THR A 61 12.13 -5.84 1.78
N ALA A 62 11.56 -6.25 0.64
CA ALA A 62 11.43 -5.40 -0.55
C ALA A 62 10.55 -4.18 -0.26
N GLY A 63 9.41 -4.37 0.43
CA GLY A 63 8.50 -3.32 0.90
C GLY A 63 9.18 -2.26 1.74
N ARG A 64 10.26 -2.61 2.45
CA ARG A 64 11.08 -1.68 3.22
C ARG A 64 12.19 -1.03 2.39
N LYS A 65 13.00 -1.84 1.70
CA LYS A 65 14.21 -1.38 1.02
C LYS A 65 13.92 -0.50 -0.19
N LEU A 66 12.90 -0.82 -0.97
CA LEU A 66 12.58 -0.09 -2.19
C LEU A 66 12.14 1.36 -1.91
N PRO A 67 11.14 1.63 -1.04
CA PRO A 67 10.79 3.02 -0.69
C PRO A 67 11.94 3.80 -0.09
N GLN A 68 12.74 3.16 0.76
CA GLN A 68 13.91 3.79 1.36
C GLN A 68 14.91 4.24 0.30
N SER A 69 15.23 3.38 -0.66
CA SER A 69 16.17 3.71 -1.75
C SER A 69 15.65 4.85 -2.64
N ILE A 70 14.34 4.90 -2.88
CA ILE A 70 13.70 5.99 -3.64
C ILE A 70 13.82 7.30 -2.88
N GLN A 71 13.57 7.29 -1.57
CA GLN A 71 13.71 8.46 -0.71
C GLN A 71 15.15 8.94 -0.61
N GLU A 72 16.12 8.03 -0.48
CA GLU A 72 17.56 8.33 -0.46
C GLU A 72 18.04 8.98 -1.77
N LYS A 73 17.38 8.66 -2.90
CA LYS A 73 17.60 9.33 -4.18
C LYS A 73 16.91 10.72 -4.28
N GLY A 74 16.35 11.23 -3.16
CA GLY A 74 15.74 12.56 -3.08
C GLY A 74 14.35 12.66 -3.71
N ARG A 75 13.64 11.55 -3.91
CA ARG A 75 12.27 11.54 -4.41
C ARG A 75 11.27 11.57 -3.26
N GLU A 76 10.16 12.27 -3.45
CA GLU A 76 9.06 12.23 -2.52
C GLU A 76 8.30 10.92 -2.69
N ILE A 77 8.20 10.13 -1.62
CA ILE A 77 7.46 8.87 -1.63
C ILE A 77 6.47 8.82 -0.47
N ARG A 78 5.30 8.28 -0.73
CA ARG A 78 4.30 7.91 0.27
C ARG A 78 4.08 6.41 0.19
N THR A 79 4.21 5.74 1.32
CA THR A 79 4.13 4.29 1.42
C THR A 79 2.88 3.91 2.20
N PHE A 80 2.07 3.03 1.65
CA PHE A 80 0.84 2.54 2.25
C PHE A 80 0.88 1.02 2.42
N MET A 81 0.28 0.55 3.51
CA MET A 81 0.01 -0.87 3.75
C MET A 81 -1.27 -1.05 4.56
N PRO A 82 -1.94 -2.21 4.49
CA PRO A 82 -3.04 -2.52 5.38
C PRO A 82 -2.56 -2.63 6.83
N LYS A 83 -3.37 -2.23 7.77
CA LYS A 83 -3.10 -2.39 9.19
C LYS A 83 -3.56 -3.79 9.63
N TRP A 84 -2.76 -4.81 9.35
CA TRP A 84 -3.05 -6.17 9.79
C TRP A 84 -3.14 -6.28 11.30
N GLY A 85 -3.94 -7.23 11.80
CA GLY A 85 -4.19 -7.43 13.22
C GLY A 85 -2.95 -7.74 14.07
N ASN A 86 -1.89 -8.25 13.47
CA ASN A 86 -0.59 -8.48 14.12
C ASN A 86 0.28 -7.22 14.24
N VAL A 87 -0.10 -6.11 13.60
CA VAL A 87 0.61 -4.83 13.75
C VAL A 87 0.27 -4.21 15.11
N ASN A 88 1.23 -4.19 16.02
CA ASN A 88 1.06 -3.62 17.35
C ASN A 88 1.15 -2.09 17.31
N GLU A 89 0.03 -1.41 17.49
CA GLU A 89 -0.08 0.05 17.40
C GLU A 89 0.78 0.77 18.45
N ARG A 90 0.73 0.30 19.69
CA ARG A 90 1.46 0.93 20.80
C ARG A 90 2.97 0.79 20.63
N ARG A 91 3.43 -0.42 20.29
CA ARG A 91 4.86 -0.69 20.08
C ARG A 91 5.43 0.12 18.91
N ASN A 92 4.67 0.26 17.86
CA ASN A 92 5.10 0.94 16.64
C ASN A 92 4.68 2.43 16.60
N GLN A 93 4.06 2.92 17.69
CA GLN A 93 3.66 4.32 17.82
C GLN A 93 2.80 4.80 16.63
N LEU A 94 1.77 4.01 16.28
CA LEU A 94 0.81 4.42 15.26
C LEU A 94 -0.05 5.56 15.78
N HIS A 95 -0.20 6.59 14.97
CA HIS A 95 -1.06 7.74 15.22
C HIS A 95 -2.07 7.90 14.11
N GLU A 96 -3.32 8.14 14.46
CA GLU A 96 -4.35 8.43 13.48
C GLU A 96 -4.12 9.79 12.80
N VAL A 97 -4.30 9.80 11.49
CA VAL A 97 -4.26 11.02 10.68
C VAL A 97 -5.69 11.50 10.44
N ILE A 98 -6.22 12.27 11.39
CA ILE A 98 -7.63 12.73 11.40
C ILE A 98 -8.05 13.37 10.08
N ARG A 99 -7.19 14.13 9.43
CA ARG A 99 -7.49 14.80 8.15
C ARG A 99 -7.70 13.85 6.97
N LEU A 100 -7.23 12.62 7.07
CA LEU A 100 -7.33 11.58 6.04
C LEU A 100 -8.31 10.48 6.44
N SER A 101 -8.74 10.45 7.70
CA SER A 101 -9.69 9.49 8.25
C SER A 101 -11.13 9.98 8.14
N GLY A 102 -12.08 9.05 8.32
CA GLY A 102 -13.50 9.37 8.41
C GLY A 102 -14.25 9.40 7.10
N MET A 103 -13.64 8.99 5.99
CA MET A 103 -14.34 8.71 4.74
C MET A 103 -15.06 7.36 4.87
N ASN A 104 -16.35 7.30 4.56
CA ASN A 104 -17.09 6.06 4.50
C ASN A 104 -16.99 5.46 3.10
N LEU A 105 -16.60 4.20 3.05
CA LEU A 105 -16.65 3.37 1.85
C LEU A 105 -17.85 2.44 1.95
N ILE A 106 -18.66 2.38 0.91
CA ILE A 106 -19.84 1.49 0.85
C ILE A 106 -19.42 0.24 0.09
N ILE A 107 -19.43 -0.89 0.77
CA ILE A 107 -19.13 -2.20 0.20
C ILE A 107 -20.28 -3.13 0.59
N ASP A 108 -20.88 -3.79 -0.39
CA ASP A 108 -21.99 -4.71 -0.21
C ASP A 108 -23.14 -4.14 0.66
N ASP A 109 -23.58 -2.89 0.33
CA ASP A 109 -24.63 -2.13 1.02
C ASP A 109 -24.35 -1.80 2.51
N THR A 110 -23.08 -1.95 2.96
CA THR A 110 -22.66 -1.59 4.32
C THR A 110 -21.59 -0.48 4.31
N ASP A 111 -21.66 0.36 5.36
CA ASP A 111 -20.73 1.48 5.55
C ASP A 111 -19.48 1.03 6.29
N HIS A 112 -18.32 1.25 5.68
CA HIS A 112 -17.02 0.94 6.29
C HIS A 112 -16.18 2.20 6.41
N PRO A 113 -15.96 2.73 7.63
CA PRO A 113 -15.17 3.92 7.82
C PRO A 113 -13.69 3.66 7.51
N LEU A 114 -13.10 4.49 6.65
CA LEU A 114 -11.68 4.47 6.38
C LEU A 114 -10.94 5.24 7.49
N ILE A 115 -10.01 4.56 8.14
CA ILE A 115 -9.11 5.13 9.13
C ILE A 115 -7.70 5.06 8.59
N ILE A 116 -7.01 6.20 8.57
CA ILE A 116 -5.61 6.26 8.17
C ILE A 116 -4.75 6.51 9.40
N LYS A 117 -3.84 5.58 9.67
CA LYS A 117 -2.83 5.72 10.71
C LYS A 117 -1.45 5.90 10.10
N VAL A 118 -0.52 6.49 10.81
CA VAL A 118 0.87 6.68 10.36
C VAL A 118 1.84 6.26 11.44
N ALA A 119 2.93 5.65 11.03
CA ALA A 119 4.09 5.42 11.88
C ALA A 119 5.38 5.77 11.13
N SER A 120 6.43 6.09 11.88
CA SER A 120 7.73 6.46 11.34
C SER A 120 8.76 5.38 11.60
N ILE A 121 9.48 4.99 10.55
CA ILE A 121 10.66 4.16 10.66
C ILE A 121 11.87 5.08 10.75
N GLN A 122 12.27 5.42 11.96
CA GLN A 122 13.31 6.44 12.23
C GLN A 122 14.64 6.14 11.54
N ALA A 123 15.08 4.87 11.55
CA ALA A 123 16.33 4.46 10.93
C ALA A 123 16.38 4.75 9.41
N ALA A 124 15.23 4.79 8.74
CA ALA A 124 15.11 5.12 7.32
C ALA A 124 14.54 6.52 7.06
N ARG A 125 14.20 7.25 8.10
CA ARG A 125 13.45 8.53 7.99
C ARG A 125 12.20 8.44 7.13
N MET A 126 11.56 7.27 7.14
CA MET A 126 10.43 6.92 6.28
C MET A 126 9.14 6.88 7.08
N GLN A 127 8.06 7.41 6.51
CA GLN A 127 6.71 7.29 7.04
C GLN A 127 5.95 6.20 6.29
N VAL A 128 5.22 5.38 7.05
CA VAL A 128 4.32 4.38 6.51
C VAL A 128 2.91 4.71 6.97
N TYR A 129 2.00 4.79 6.02
CA TYR A 129 0.58 5.01 6.24
C TYR A 129 -0.12 3.66 6.25
N PHE A 130 -1.00 3.48 7.21
CA PHE A 130 -1.77 2.25 7.39
C PHE A 130 -3.23 2.52 7.04
N ILE A 131 -3.77 1.69 6.16
CA ILE A 131 -5.20 1.65 5.87
C ILE A 131 -5.83 0.72 6.90
N ASP A 132 -6.72 1.25 7.71
CA ASP A 132 -7.35 0.55 8.83
C ASP A 132 -8.87 0.65 8.77
N ASN A 133 -9.50 -0.41 9.21
CA ASN A 133 -10.94 -0.52 9.44
C ASN A 133 -11.15 -1.64 10.46
N ASP A 134 -12.02 -1.41 11.43
CA ASP A 134 -12.22 -2.36 12.52
C ASP A 134 -12.84 -3.68 12.03
N ASP A 135 -13.72 -3.63 11.04
CA ASP A 135 -14.39 -4.84 10.52
C ASP A 135 -13.43 -5.73 9.74
N TYR A 136 -12.56 -5.14 8.92
CA TYR A 136 -11.73 -5.88 7.98
C TYR A 136 -10.32 -6.21 8.48
N PHE A 137 -9.73 -5.38 9.36
CA PHE A 137 -8.32 -5.53 9.73
C PHE A 137 -8.08 -5.76 11.22
N GLN A 138 -9.03 -5.42 12.10
CA GLN A 138 -8.84 -5.60 13.52
C GLN A 138 -8.76 -7.09 13.85
N HIS A 139 -7.66 -7.50 14.51
CA HIS A 139 -7.39 -8.89 14.89
C HIS A 139 -7.36 -9.90 13.72
N ARG A 140 -7.25 -9.45 12.49
CA ARG A 140 -7.20 -10.31 11.32
C ARG A 140 -5.81 -10.27 10.66
N LEU A 141 -5.32 -11.44 10.27
CA LEU A 141 -4.11 -11.58 9.50
C LEU A 141 -4.37 -11.26 8.02
N MET A 142 -3.37 -11.48 7.16
CA MET A 142 -3.44 -11.06 5.75
C MET A 142 -4.60 -11.75 4.99
N ALA A 143 -4.60 -13.06 4.87
CA ALA A 143 -5.58 -13.80 4.07
C ALA A 143 -6.21 -14.98 4.82
N THR A 144 -5.54 -15.47 5.85
CA THR A 144 -5.96 -16.64 6.64
C THR A 144 -5.84 -16.34 8.12
N ASP A 145 -6.60 -17.03 8.93
CA ASP A 145 -6.44 -17.03 10.38
C ASP A 145 -5.18 -17.80 10.84
N GLU A 146 -5.00 -17.95 12.14
CA GLU A 146 -3.86 -18.66 12.75
C GLU A 146 -3.85 -20.16 12.41
N ASP A 147 -5.00 -20.72 12.10
CA ASP A 147 -5.17 -22.14 11.70
C ASP A 147 -5.00 -22.34 10.19
N GLY A 148 -4.76 -21.27 9.43
CA GLY A 148 -4.58 -21.30 7.98
C GLY A 148 -5.89 -21.35 7.19
N VAL A 149 -7.03 -21.10 7.83
CA VAL A 149 -8.33 -21.03 7.18
C VAL A 149 -8.54 -19.64 6.58
N ALA A 150 -8.91 -19.57 5.30
CA ALA A 150 -9.15 -18.31 4.60
C ALA A 150 -10.37 -17.58 5.18
N TYR A 151 -10.27 -16.25 5.29
CA TYR A 151 -11.43 -15.43 5.65
C TYR A 151 -12.43 -15.38 4.50
N ASN A 152 -13.72 -15.42 4.82
CA ASN A 152 -14.79 -15.43 3.83
C ASN A 152 -14.96 -14.08 3.10
N ASP A 153 -14.50 -13.00 3.71
CA ASP A 153 -14.60 -11.61 3.25
C ASP A 153 -13.29 -11.06 2.64
N ASN A 154 -12.39 -11.94 2.18
CA ASN A 154 -11.11 -11.52 1.60
C ASN A 154 -11.28 -10.67 0.34
N ASP A 155 -12.32 -10.88 -0.43
CA ASP A 155 -12.67 -10.08 -1.61
C ASP A 155 -13.09 -8.66 -1.23
N GLU A 156 -13.95 -8.49 -0.24
CA GLU A 156 -14.35 -7.18 0.27
C GLU A 156 -13.16 -6.42 0.89
N ARG A 157 -12.32 -7.13 1.64
CA ARG A 157 -11.08 -6.58 2.20
C ARG A 157 -10.11 -6.09 1.12
N ALA A 158 -10.03 -6.83 0.00
CA ALA A 158 -9.23 -6.43 -1.14
C ALA A 158 -9.81 -5.18 -1.83
N ILE A 159 -11.13 -5.10 -1.98
CA ILE A 159 -11.82 -3.92 -2.52
C ILE A 159 -11.62 -2.71 -1.61
N PHE A 160 -11.74 -2.88 -0.29
CA PHE A 160 -11.53 -1.81 0.66
C PHE A 160 -10.11 -1.22 0.59
N TYR A 161 -9.13 -2.06 0.34
CA TYR A 161 -7.72 -1.65 0.26
C TYR A 161 -7.35 -1.02 -1.09
N ALA A 162 -8.03 -1.38 -2.17
CA ALA A 162 -7.73 -0.92 -3.54
C ALA A 162 -8.22 0.50 -3.81
#